data_d1ca29d1474b2929c2e317d69c35b9a4
#
_entry.id   d1ca29d1474b2929c2e317d69c35b9a4
#
_cell.length_a   1.000
_cell.length_b   1.000
_cell.length_c   1.000
_cell.angle_alpha   90.00
_cell.angle_beta   90.00
_cell.angle_gamma   90.00
#
_symmetry.space_group_name_H-M   'P 1'
#
loop_
_entity.id
_entity.type
_entity.pdbx_description
1 polymer ?
#
loop_
_entity_poly.entity_id
_entity_poly.type
_entity_poly.pdbx_seq_one_letter_code
_entity_poly.pdbx_strand_id
1 'polypeptide(L)'
;LTQRGAAYYPPQSEWGSQDEALVARDQRWGLVWGHGPHRVRYSVAYDPEEFKFALNTMTEEAKVRLLMHAYACDAIVEDGRISGVTFQSKSGRFAILANVVIDATGDGDIFTSAGAAYEKENVLPWLWFGMGGVKNPEAAIDAGGWFFHTLGEGRVLLPWGATERVTRKIDATDPDDLTYAELACRKRVMEEVDRLRRESPSFANAHVCHIADQIGITESRRLVGEYMLGRDDVDTPCDDVIAITGHWTKY
;
A
#
# COMPACT_ATOMS: atom_id res chain seq x y z
N LEU A 1 -12.19 -13.70 0.99
CA LEU A 1 -12.53 -12.78 -0.11
C LEU A 1 -13.03 -13.54 -1.34
N THR A 2 -12.31 -14.56 -1.82
CA THR A 2 -12.69 -15.33 -3.01
C THR A 2 -14.11 -15.93 -2.93
N GLN A 3 -14.47 -16.56 -1.81
CA GLN A 3 -15.80 -17.11 -1.58
C GLN A 3 -16.93 -16.07 -1.66
N ARG A 4 -16.61 -14.81 -1.46
CA ARG A 4 -17.54 -13.68 -1.50
C ARG A 4 -17.54 -12.95 -2.85
N GLY A 5 -16.75 -13.42 -3.82
CA GLY A 5 -16.57 -12.72 -5.09
C GLY A 5 -15.82 -11.38 -4.97
N ALA A 6 -15.12 -11.19 -3.86
CA ALA A 6 -14.44 -9.95 -3.50
C ALA A 6 -12.93 -9.96 -3.80
N ALA A 7 -12.48 -10.88 -4.64
CA ALA A 7 -11.11 -10.96 -5.10
C ALA A 7 -11.07 -11.44 -6.55
N TYR A 8 -10.14 -10.86 -7.33
CA TYR A 8 -9.82 -11.30 -8.68
C TYR A 8 -8.31 -11.53 -8.80
N TYR A 9 -7.94 -12.61 -9.42
CA TYR A 9 -6.56 -12.99 -9.69
C TYR A 9 -6.52 -13.94 -10.89
N PRO A 10 -5.37 -14.08 -11.57
CA PRO A 10 -5.23 -15.05 -12.66
C PRO A 10 -5.57 -16.48 -12.21
N PRO A 11 -6.06 -17.33 -13.10
CA PRO A 11 -6.33 -18.73 -12.77
C PRO A 11 -5.13 -19.41 -12.12
N GLN A 12 -5.38 -20.23 -11.11
CA GLN A 12 -4.31 -20.89 -10.35
C GLN A 12 -3.38 -21.73 -11.23
N SER A 13 -3.90 -22.27 -12.32
CA SER A 13 -3.12 -23.01 -13.32
C SER A 13 -2.08 -22.17 -14.05
N GLU A 14 -2.21 -20.83 -14.00
CA GLU A 14 -1.29 -19.88 -14.63
C GLU A 14 -0.25 -19.32 -13.64
N TRP A 15 -0.40 -19.60 -12.34
CA TRP A 15 0.54 -19.12 -11.33
C TRP A 15 1.94 -19.69 -11.55
N GLY A 16 2.93 -18.83 -11.52
CA GLY A 16 4.31 -19.21 -11.78
C GLY A 16 4.61 -19.50 -13.25
N SER A 17 3.66 -19.29 -14.17
CA SER A 17 3.87 -19.47 -15.61
C SER A 17 5.05 -18.64 -16.11
N GLN A 18 5.83 -19.20 -17.02
CA GLN A 18 6.89 -18.54 -17.78
C GLN A 18 6.41 -18.11 -19.17
N ASP A 19 5.14 -18.35 -19.51
CA ASP A 19 4.55 -17.91 -20.77
C ASP A 19 4.53 -16.37 -20.82
N GLU A 20 5.32 -15.82 -21.73
CA GLU A 20 5.48 -14.38 -21.86
C GLU A 20 4.18 -13.66 -22.28
N ALA A 21 3.31 -14.34 -23.03
CA ALA A 21 2.02 -13.75 -23.43
C ALA A 21 1.07 -13.62 -22.24
N LEU A 22 1.00 -14.65 -21.37
CA LEU A 22 0.22 -14.59 -20.14
C LEU A 22 0.78 -13.53 -19.17
N VAL A 23 2.11 -13.50 -19.01
CA VAL A 23 2.77 -12.51 -18.15
C VAL A 23 2.51 -11.09 -18.66
N ALA A 24 2.64 -10.85 -19.97
CA ALA A 24 2.41 -9.54 -20.55
C ALA A 24 0.94 -9.09 -20.40
N ARG A 25 -0.01 -10.02 -20.60
CA ARG A 25 -1.45 -9.75 -20.37
C ARG A 25 -1.70 -9.29 -18.94
N ASP A 26 -1.23 -10.05 -17.96
CA ASP A 26 -1.50 -9.78 -16.56
C ASP A 26 -0.73 -8.56 -16.06
N GLN A 27 0.45 -8.29 -16.62
CA GLN A 27 1.23 -7.10 -16.31
C GLN A 27 0.54 -5.81 -16.76
N ARG A 28 -0.15 -5.84 -17.89
CA ARG A 28 -0.93 -4.69 -18.39
C ARG A 28 -2.02 -4.27 -17.41
N TRP A 29 -2.58 -5.22 -16.67
CA TRP A 29 -3.63 -5.03 -15.67
C TRP A 29 -3.10 -4.90 -14.23
N GLY A 30 -1.79 -4.80 -14.04
CA GLY A 30 -1.19 -4.72 -12.72
C GLY A 30 -1.31 -6.00 -11.89
N LEU A 31 -1.52 -7.14 -12.53
CA LEU A 31 -1.62 -8.45 -11.87
C LEU A 31 -0.29 -9.20 -11.81
N VAL A 32 0.76 -8.64 -12.39
CA VAL A 32 2.13 -9.15 -12.31
C VAL A 32 3.08 -8.00 -11.98
N TRP A 33 3.87 -8.17 -10.95
CA TRP A 33 4.83 -7.19 -10.46
C TRP A 33 6.27 -7.74 -10.45
N GLY A 34 7.24 -6.82 -10.42
CA GLY A 34 8.65 -7.15 -10.39
C GLY A 34 9.26 -7.46 -11.75
N HIS A 35 10.54 -7.80 -11.74
CA HIS A 35 11.35 -8.04 -12.93
C HIS A 35 12.22 -9.28 -12.77
N GLY A 36 12.60 -9.87 -13.91
CA GLY A 36 13.53 -11.01 -13.95
C GLY A 36 13.03 -12.23 -13.18
N PRO A 37 13.95 -13.03 -12.61
CA PRO A 37 13.62 -14.31 -11.98
C PRO A 37 12.75 -14.18 -10.72
N HIS A 38 12.80 -13.02 -10.05
CA HIS A 38 12.06 -12.74 -8.81
C HIS A 38 10.70 -12.08 -9.06
N ARG A 39 10.20 -12.14 -10.30
CA ARG A 39 8.90 -11.57 -10.64
C ARG A 39 7.78 -12.25 -9.86
N VAL A 40 6.92 -11.46 -9.23
CA VAL A 40 5.63 -11.92 -8.71
C VAL A 40 4.74 -12.25 -9.90
N ARG A 41 4.39 -13.51 -10.05
CA ARG A 41 3.65 -14.03 -11.21
C ARG A 41 2.17 -13.76 -11.18
N TYR A 42 1.66 -13.32 -10.04
CA TYR A 42 0.28 -12.89 -9.88
C TYR A 42 0.19 -11.85 -8.76
N SER A 43 -0.85 -11.03 -8.85
CA SER A 43 -1.32 -10.22 -7.73
C SER A 43 -2.84 -10.36 -7.63
N VAL A 44 -3.40 -9.91 -6.53
CA VAL A 44 -4.83 -10.03 -6.24
C VAL A 44 -5.44 -8.64 -6.24
N ALA A 45 -6.38 -8.38 -7.15
CA ALA A 45 -7.28 -7.25 -7.03
C ALA A 45 -8.40 -7.63 -6.06
N TYR A 46 -8.73 -6.77 -5.13
CA TYR A 46 -9.74 -7.05 -4.10
C TYR A 46 -10.64 -5.85 -3.83
N ASP A 47 -11.81 -6.14 -3.29
CA ASP A 47 -12.70 -5.10 -2.78
C ASP A 47 -12.23 -4.67 -1.39
N PRO A 48 -11.86 -3.39 -1.18
CA PRO A 48 -11.33 -2.91 0.09
C PRO A 48 -12.34 -2.95 1.22
N GLU A 49 -13.64 -2.81 0.95
CA GLU A 49 -14.66 -2.86 2.01
C GLU A 49 -14.87 -4.30 2.50
N GLU A 50 -14.91 -5.25 1.58
CA GLU A 50 -14.95 -6.67 1.92
C GLU A 50 -13.66 -7.12 2.65
N PHE A 51 -12.52 -6.52 2.31
CA PHE A 51 -11.26 -6.80 2.99
C PHE A 51 -11.27 -6.30 4.43
N LYS A 52 -11.77 -5.09 4.70
CA LYS A 52 -11.96 -4.57 6.06
C LYS A 52 -12.84 -5.51 6.89
N PHE A 53 -13.95 -5.98 6.31
CA PHE A 53 -14.83 -6.94 6.97
C PHE A 53 -14.13 -8.28 7.26
N ALA A 54 -13.36 -8.79 6.30
CA ALA A 54 -12.61 -10.03 6.49
C ALA A 54 -11.57 -9.90 7.61
N LEU A 55 -10.85 -8.80 7.70
CA LEU A 55 -9.89 -8.53 8.78
C LEU A 55 -10.58 -8.46 10.15
N ASN A 56 -11.74 -7.82 10.25
CA ASN A 56 -12.52 -7.80 11.49
C ASN A 56 -12.89 -9.21 11.92
N THR A 57 -13.41 -10.02 11.00
CA THR A 57 -13.76 -11.42 11.27
C THR A 57 -12.54 -12.22 11.76
N MET A 58 -11.39 -12.08 11.10
CA MET A 58 -10.16 -12.77 11.48
C MET A 58 -9.69 -12.38 12.91
N THR A 59 -9.80 -11.10 13.27
CA THR A 59 -9.44 -10.64 14.63
C THR A 59 -10.38 -11.18 15.69
N GLU A 60 -11.68 -11.26 15.40
CA GLU A 60 -12.68 -11.84 16.28
C GLU A 60 -12.45 -13.35 16.48
N GLU A 61 -12.24 -14.10 15.39
CA GLU A 61 -11.94 -15.54 15.43
C GLU A 61 -10.66 -15.84 16.23
N ALA A 62 -9.64 -15.00 16.07
CA ALA A 62 -8.39 -15.10 16.80
C ALA A 62 -8.49 -14.60 18.25
N LYS A 63 -9.66 -14.09 18.68
CA LYS A 63 -9.89 -13.49 20.01
C LYS A 63 -8.90 -12.38 20.36
N VAL A 64 -8.48 -11.62 19.36
CA VAL A 64 -7.62 -10.45 19.55
C VAL A 64 -8.45 -9.31 20.15
N ARG A 65 -7.94 -8.69 21.21
CA ARG A 65 -8.53 -7.46 21.73
C ARG A 65 -8.17 -6.30 20.81
N LEU A 66 -9.04 -6.01 19.85
CA LEU A 66 -8.89 -4.89 18.94
C LEU A 66 -9.28 -3.57 19.60
N LEU A 67 -8.47 -2.53 19.45
CA LEU A 67 -8.77 -1.17 19.86
C LEU A 67 -8.68 -0.25 18.66
N MET A 68 -9.81 0.24 18.19
CA MET A 68 -9.90 1.26 17.14
C MET A 68 -10.01 2.66 17.76
N HIS A 69 -9.74 3.71 16.99
CA HIS A 69 -9.77 5.10 17.43
C HIS A 69 -8.82 5.39 18.60
N ALA A 70 -7.76 4.61 18.71
CA ALA A 70 -6.66 4.79 19.65
C ALA A 70 -5.37 5.02 18.87
N TYR A 71 -4.83 6.22 18.97
CA TYR A 71 -3.61 6.61 18.28
C TYR A 71 -2.40 6.29 19.17
N ALA A 72 -1.48 5.47 18.69
CA ALA A 72 -0.25 5.16 19.39
C ALA A 72 0.66 6.39 19.40
N CYS A 73 1.21 6.74 20.57
CA CYS A 73 2.02 7.93 20.77
C CYS A 73 3.48 7.60 21.06
N ASP A 74 3.74 7.09 22.26
CA ASP A 74 5.11 6.93 22.75
C ASP A 74 5.30 5.54 23.33
N ALA A 75 6.51 5.01 23.16
CA ALA A 75 6.97 3.83 23.90
C ALA A 75 7.18 4.17 25.37
N ILE A 76 6.85 3.20 26.23
CA ILE A 76 7.27 3.20 27.64
C ILE A 76 8.53 2.34 27.72
N VAL A 77 9.66 2.97 28.06
CA VAL A 77 10.95 2.29 28.11
C VAL A 77 11.40 2.15 29.57
N GLU A 78 11.69 0.93 29.99
CA GLU A 78 12.22 0.58 31.30
C GLU A 78 13.43 -0.33 31.12
N ASP A 79 14.54 0.00 31.74
CA ASP A 79 15.79 -0.76 31.66
C ASP A 79 16.26 -1.10 30.23
N GLY A 80 16.07 -0.15 29.29
CA GLY A 80 16.44 -0.32 27.89
C GLY A 80 15.50 -1.22 27.08
N ARG A 81 14.34 -1.57 27.60
CA ARG A 81 13.33 -2.41 26.95
C ARG A 81 11.99 -1.67 26.87
N ILE A 82 11.27 -1.87 25.79
CA ILE A 82 9.91 -1.37 25.67
C ILE A 82 9.00 -2.25 26.52
N SER A 83 8.38 -1.66 27.56
CA SER A 83 7.47 -2.31 28.52
C SER A 83 6.00 -2.00 28.20
N GLY A 84 5.73 -1.07 27.25
CA GLY A 84 4.38 -0.69 26.87
C GLY A 84 4.35 0.46 25.87
N VAL A 85 3.15 0.89 25.56
CA VAL A 85 2.89 2.00 24.64
C VAL A 85 1.78 2.88 25.19
N THR A 86 1.94 4.21 25.07
CA THR A 86 0.91 5.17 25.38
C THR A 86 0.05 5.44 24.15
N PHE A 87 -1.23 5.72 24.38
CA PHE A 87 -2.22 5.98 23.35
C PHE A 87 -3.02 7.24 23.66
N GLN A 88 -3.42 7.94 22.61
CA GLN A 88 -4.41 9.01 22.67
C GLN A 88 -5.73 8.55 22.07
N SER A 89 -6.82 8.74 22.79
CA SER A 89 -8.18 8.51 22.29
C SER A 89 -9.08 9.70 22.65
N LYS A 90 -10.35 9.66 22.24
CA LYS A 90 -11.33 10.68 22.65
C LYS A 90 -11.63 10.66 24.14
N SER A 91 -11.41 9.54 24.83
CA SER A 91 -11.57 9.43 26.28
C SER A 91 -10.32 9.86 27.08
N GLY A 92 -9.28 10.31 26.40
CA GLY A 92 -8.04 10.76 27.02
C GLY A 92 -6.86 9.85 26.73
N ARG A 93 -5.76 10.06 27.43
CA ARG A 93 -4.54 9.25 27.34
C ARG A 93 -4.64 8.02 28.23
N PHE A 94 -4.10 6.92 27.75
CA PHE A 94 -3.94 5.68 28.51
C PHE A 94 -2.69 4.93 28.03
N ALA A 95 -2.29 3.91 28.78
CA ALA A 95 -1.16 3.07 28.44
C ALA A 95 -1.58 1.59 28.40
N ILE A 96 -0.93 0.83 27.55
CA ILE A 96 -1.02 -0.63 27.54
C ILE A 96 0.39 -1.15 27.81
N LEU A 97 0.53 -1.92 28.87
CA LEU A 97 1.77 -2.62 29.20
C LEU A 97 1.77 -4.01 28.55
N ALA A 98 2.91 -4.42 28.07
CA ALA A 98 3.09 -5.70 27.39
C ALA A 98 4.50 -6.24 27.54
N ASN A 99 4.65 -7.55 27.58
CA ASN A 99 5.95 -8.21 27.58
C ASN A 99 6.67 -8.14 26.23
N VAL A 100 5.89 -8.03 25.14
CA VAL A 100 6.37 -7.90 23.77
C VAL A 100 5.55 -6.84 23.07
N VAL A 101 6.21 -5.94 22.39
CA VAL A 101 5.57 -4.90 21.55
C VAL A 101 6.03 -5.10 20.11
N ILE A 102 5.08 -5.14 19.19
CA ILE A 102 5.33 -5.20 17.75
C ILE A 102 4.95 -3.84 17.16
N ASP A 103 5.94 -3.12 16.63
CA ASP A 103 5.72 -1.87 15.92
C ASP A 103 5.31 -2.16 14.47
N ALA A 104 4.05 -1.96 14.17
CA ALA A 104 3.46 -2.09 12.84
C ALA A 104 2.81 -0.77 12.39
N THR A 105 3.33 0.37 12.86
CA THR A 105 2.81 1.72 12.55
C THR A 105 3.05 2.13 11.09
N GLY A 106 3.92 1.43 10.38
CA GLY A 106 4.33 1.74 9.01
C GLY A 106 5.54 2.67 8.95
N ASP A 107 5.53 3.69 9.77
CA ASP A 107 6.57 4.73 9.82
C ASP A 107 7.52 4.60 11.02
N GLY A 108 7.41 3.51 11.79
CA GLY A 108 8.28 3.21 12.92
C GLY A 108 8.13 4.17 14.11
N ASP A 109 6.91 4.59 14.38
CA ASP A 109 6.65 5.60 15.41
C ASP A 109 7.06 5.13 16.81
N ILE A 110 6.88 3.84 17.11
CA ILE A 110 7.17 3.29 18.44
C ILE A 110 8.67 3.09 18.64
N PHE A 111 9.38 2.49 17.68
CA PHE A 111 10.83 2.33 17.85
C PHE A 111 11.56 3.68 17.89
N THR A 112 11.07 4.67 17.14
CA THR A 112 11.61 6.03 17.13
C THR A 112 11.39 6.71 18.48
N SER A 113 10.19 6.63 19.04
CA SER A 113 9.89 7.18 20.36
C SER A 113 10.67 6.49 21.50
N ALA A 114 11.05 5.23 21.29
CA ALA A 114 11.93 4.49 22.18
C ALA A 114 13.41 4.89 22.09
N GLY A 115 13.78 5.76 21.13
CA GLY A 115 15.14 6.23 20.94
C GLY A 115 16.04 5.30 20.10
N ALA A 116 15.46 4.37 19.35
CA ALA A 116 16.22 3.52 18.44
C ALA A 116 16.78 4.33 17.27
N ALA A 117 17.96 3.98 16.79
CA ALA A 117 18.56 4.62 15.62
C ALA A 117 17.80 4.25 14.35
N TYR A 118 17.65 5.20 13.44
CA TYR A 118 16.97 4.99 12.16
C TYR A 118 17.58 5.86 11.05
N GLU A 119 17.38 5.41 9.83
CA GLU A 119 17.59 6.20 8.61
C GLU A 119 16.26 6.79 8.16
N LYS A 120 16.31 7.96 7.53
CA LYS A 120 15.14 8.67 7.04
C LYS A 120 15.36 9.17 5.63
N GLU A 121 14.36 9.02 4.78
CA GLU A 121 14.38 9.52 3.41
C GLU A 121 13.13 10.34 3.10
N ASN A 122 13.30 11.35 2.24
CA ASN A 122 12.19 12.05 1.65
C ASN A 122 11.67 11.25 0.45
N VAL A 123 10.37 11.04 0.38
CA VAL A 123 9.72 10.18 -0.59
C VAL A 123 8.70 10.91 -1.43
N LEU A 124 8.41 10.38 -2.61
CA LEU A 124 7.30 10.83 -3.44
C LEU A 124 6.02 10.14 -2.99
N PRO A 125 4.98 10.88 -2.62
CA PRO A 125 3.71 10.30 -2.19
C PRO A 125 2.93 9.71 -3.35
N TRP A 126 2.09 8.73 -3.05
CA TRP A 126 1.11 8.12 -3.95
C TRP A 126 -0.31 8.44 -3.52
N LEU A 127 -1.20 8.62 -4.47
CA LEU A 127 -2.63 8.70 -4.18
C LEU A 127 -3.40 7.89 -5.23
N TRP A 128 -3.91 6.75 -4.80
CA TRP A 128 -4.67 5.87 -5.67
C TRP A 128 -6.12 6.31 -5.73
N PHE A 129 -6.72 6.19 -6.89
CA PHE A 129 -8.15 6.48 -7.07
C PHE A 129 -8.78 5.51 -8.06
N GLY A 130 -10.07 5.27 -7.90
CA GLY A 130 -10.87 4.42 -8.76
C GLY A 130 -11.84 5.22 -9.62
N MET A 131 -11.99 4.81 -10.87
CA MET A 131 -13.00 5.34 -11.78
C MET A 131 -13.97 4.24 -12.21
N GLY A 132 -15.25 4.60 -12.32
CA GLY A 132 -16.32 3.76 -12.83
C GLY A 132 -16.95 4.34 -14.08
N GLY A 133 -17.78 3.54 -14.76
CA GLY A 133 -18.40 3.96 -16.02
C GLY A 133 -17.41 4.05 -17.19
N VAL A 134 -16.26 3.41 -17.06
CA VAL A 134 -15.27 3.30 -18.14
C VAL A 134 -15.78 2.34 -19.19
N LYS A 135 -15.93 2.81 -20.41
CA LYS A 135 -16.32 1.97 -21.55
C LYS A 135 -15.10 1.28 -22.11
N ASN A 136 -15.19 -0.03 -22.28
CA ASN A 136 -14.12 -0.83 -22.88
C ASN A 136 -12.73 -0.52 -22.27
N PRO A 137 -12.47 -0.92 -21.01
CA PRO A 137 -11.17 -0.70 -20.38
C PRO A 137 -9.99 -1.31 -21.15
N GLU A 138 -10.22 -2.44 -21.85
CA GLU A 138 -9.19 -3.08 -22.69
C GLU A 138 -8.70 -2.13 -23.80
N ALA A 139 -9.60 -1.51 -24.52
CA ALA A 139 -9.24 -0.56 -25.57
C ALA A 139 -8.48 0.67 -24.99
N ALA A 140 -8.83 1.09 -23.78
CA ALA A 140 -8.12 2.17 -23.12
C ALA A 140 -6.69 1.79 -22.71
N ILE A 141 -6.46 0.56 -22.27
CA ILE A 141 -5.11 0.01 -22.03
C ILE A 141 -4.34 -0.12 -23.34
N ASP A 142 -4.96 -0.63 -24.41
CA ASP A 142 -4.33 -0.76 -25.71
C ASP A 142 -3.88 0.59 -26.29
N ALA A 143 -4.62 1.63 -25.99
CA ALA A 143 -4.26 3.00 -26.34
C ALA A 143 -3.16 3.62 -25.46
N GLY A 144 -2.51 2.84 -24.58
CA GLY A 144 -1.43 3.27 -23.71
C GLY A 144 -1.87 3.76 -22.34
N GLY A 145 -3.09 3.44 -21.90
CA GLY A 145 -3.53 3.71 -20.54
C GLY A 145 -2.73 2.92 -19.50
N TRP A 146 -2.57 3.51 -18.32
CA TRP A 146 -1.93 2.84 -17.18
C TRP A 146 -2.88 2.81 -15.99
N PHE A 147 -3.52 1.70 -15.82
CA PHE A 147 -4.45 1.44 -14.71
C PHE A 147 -4.49 -0.04 -14.41
N PHE A 148 -5.04 -0.38 -13.25
CA PHE A 148 -5.06 -1.73 -12.74
C PHE A 148 -6.46 -2.31 -12.77
N HIS A 149 -6.50 -3.63 -12.85
CA HIS A 149 -7.73 -4.39 -12.70
C HIS A 149 -8.33 -4.12 -11.30
N THR A 150 -9.64 -4.01 -11.26
CA THR A 150 -10.40 -3.95 -10.02
C THR A 150 -11.74 -4.65 -10.20
N LEU A 151 -12.47 -4.84 -9.12
CA LEU A 151 -13.76 -5.51 -9.13
C LEU A 151 -14.87 -4.57 -9.62
N GLY A 152 -15.76 -5.14 -10.40
CA GLY A 152 -16.92 -4.45 -10.97
C GLY A 152 -16.73 -4.04 -12.42
N GLU A 153 -17.82 -4.18 -13.19
CA GLU A 153 -17.84 -3.85 -14.61
C GLU A 153 -17.56 -2.34 -14.83
N GLY A 154 -16.71 -2.05 -15.81
CA GLY A 154 -16.36 -0.68 -16.15
C GLY A 154 -15.61 0.09 -15.06
N ARG A 155 -15.02 -0.61 -14.11
CA ARG A 155 -14.16 -0.02 -13.06
C ARG A 155 -12.69 -0.24 -13.36
N VAL A 156 -11.89 0.78 -13.06
CA VAL A 156 -10.43 0.73 -13.12
C VAL A 156 -9.84 1.44 -11.91
N LEU A 157 -8.67 1.00 -11.48
CA LEU A 157 -7.90 1.62 -10.41
C LEU A 157 -6.66 2.28 -11.01
N LEU A 158 -6.43 3.54 -10.68
CA LEU A 158 -5.31 4.32 -11.19
C LEU A 158 -4.30 4.57 -10.07
N PRO A 159 -3.02 4.18 -10.25
CA PRO A 159 -1.94 4.56 -9.38
C PRO A 159 -1.51 5.98 -9.73
N TRP A 160 -1.65 6.92 -8.80
CA TRP A 160 -1.38 8.31 -9.06
C TRP A 160 -0.35 8.88 -8.10
N GLY A 161 0.69 9.48 -8.62
CA GLY A 161 1.78 10.03 -7.82
C GLY A 161 3.12 9.35 -8.08
N ALA A 162 4.01 9.42 -7.10
CA ALA A 162 5.40 8.95 -7.14
C ALA A 162 6.22 9.51 -8.32
N THR A 163 5.83 10.67 -8.85
CA THR A 163 6.62 11.41 -9.83
C THR A 163 6.66 12.88 -9.50
N GLU A 164 7.77 13.53 -9.79
CA GLU A 164 7.95 14.97 -9.59
C GLU A 164 7.02 15.83 -10.47
N ARG A 165 6.37 15.21 -11.47
CA ARG A 165 5.34 15.88 -12.29
C ARG A 165 4.03 16.06 -11.51
N VAL A 166 3.78 15.20 -10.52
CA VAL A 166 2.55 15.24 -9.72
C VAL A 166 2.78 16.04 -8.46
N THR A 167 3.89 15.79 -7.77
CA THR A 167 4.22 16.44 -6.51
C THR A 167 5.75 16.49 -6.32
N ARG A 168 6.21 16.95 -5.18
CA ARG A 168 7.63 16.95 -4.77
C ARG A 168 7.88 15.83 -3.75
N LYS A 169 9.14 15.51 -3.54
CA LYS A 169 9.53 14.68 -2.37
C LYS A 169 9.16 15.40 -1.08
N ILE A 170 8.68 14.66 -0.13
CA ILE A 170 8.23 15.13 1.17
C ILE A 170 8.90 14.37 2.30
N ASP A 171 9.02 15.00 3.44
CA ASP A 171 9.25 14.35 4.72
C ASP A 171 7.92 13.76 5.22
N ALA A 172 7.77 12.46 5.12
CA ALA A 172 6.52 11.79 5.52
C ALA A 172 6.30 11.73 7.05
N THR A 173 7.17 12.35 7.83
CA THR A 173 7.00 12.52 9.28
C THR A 173 6.66 13.95 9.68
N ASP A 174 6.61 14.86 8.71
CA ASP A 174 6.28 16.26 8.91
C ASP A 174 4.80 16.51 8.54
N PRO A 175 3.96 17.01 9.47
CA PRO A 175 2.54 17.21 9.21
C PRO A 175 2.26 18.30 8.15
N ASP A 176 3.12 19.29 7.97
CA ASP A 176 2.96 20.31 6.94
C ASP A 176 3.23 19.72 5.56
N ASP A 177 4.25 18.88 5.42
CA ASP A 177 4.57 18.15 4.20
C ASP A 177 3.48 17.14 3.84
N LEU A 178 2.95 16.40 4.82
CA LEU A 178 1.82 15.49 4.63
C LEU A 178 0.57 16.25 4.18
N THR A 179 0.26 17.37 4.82
CA THR A 179 -0.88 18.23 4.45
C THR A 179 -0.73 18.78 3.03
N TYR A 180 0.46 19.25 2.68
CA TYR A 180 0.76 19.67 1.32
C TYR A 180 0.50 18.55 0.31
N ALA A 181 1.00 17.34 0.57
CA ALA A 181 0.86 16.21 -0.33
C ALA A 181 -0.60 15.77 -0.50
N GLU A 182 -1.39 15.72 0.58
CA GLU A 182 -2.83 15.43 0.55
C GLU A 182 -3.57 16.40 -0.39
N LEU A 183 -3.34 17.69 -0.24
CA LEU A 183 -4.02 18.71 -1.04
C LEU A 183 -3.53 18.71 -2.50
N ALA A 184 -2.22 18.64 -2.72
CA ALA A 184 -1.63 18.66 -4.05
C ALA A 184 -2.02 17.43 -4.86
N CYS A 185 -1.94 16.22 -4.27
CA CYS A 185 -2.29 14.99 -4.97
C CYS A 185 -3.78 14.92 -5.32
N ARG A 186 -4.70 15.30 -4.41
CA ARG A 186 -6.14 15.32 -4.72
C ARG A 186 -6.47 16.30 -5.85
N LYS A 187 -5.86 17.47 -5.85
CA LYS A 187 -6.02 18.43 -6.97
C LYS A 187 -5.56 17.83 -8.29
N ARG A 188 -4.39 17.18 -8.30
CA ARG A 188 -3.84 16.54 -9.51
C ARG A 188 -4.68 15.36 -9.98
N VAL A 189 -5.27 14.57 -9.06
CA VAL A 189 -6.23 13.51 -9.42
C VAL A 189 -7.39 14.08 -10.21
N MET A 190 -7.99 15.19 -9.77
CA MET A 190 -9.11 15.80 -10.49
C MET A 190 -8.71 16.37 -11.86
N GLU A 191 -7.53 16.96 -11.96
CA GLU A 191 -6.96 17.41 -13.26
C GLU A 191 -6.79 16.22 -14.22
N GLU A 192 -6.31 15.07 -13.73
CA GLU A 192 -6.15 13.85 -14.52
C GLU A 192 -7.50 13.25 -14.95
N VAL A 193 -8.48 13.22 -14.06
CA VAL A 193 -9.84 12.79 -14.37
C VAL A 193 -10.41 13.62 -15.53
N ASP A 194 -10.26 14.93 -15.48
CA ASP A 194 -10.74 15.83 -16.52
C ASP A 194 -9.97 15.64 -17.84
N ARG A 195 -8.67 15.37 -17.77
CA ARG A 195 -7.85 15.02 -18.93
C ARG A 195 -8.33 13.73 -19.60
N LEU A 196 -8.51 12.67 -18.81
CA LEU A 196 -8.98 11.37 -19.29
C LEU A 196 -10.36 11.48 -19.97
N ARG A 197 -11.28 12.24 -19.39
CA ARG A 197 -12.60 12.47 -19.97
C ARG A 197 -12.54 13.19 -21.32
N ARG A 198 -11.60 14.12 -21.50
CA ARG A 198 -11.45 14.86 -22.77
C ARG A 198 -10.73 14.05 -23.84
N GLU A 199 -9.71 13.29 -23.45
CA GLU A 199 -8.74 12.69 -24.39
C GLU A 199 -9.01 11.23 -24.70
N SER A 200 -9.73 10.52 -23.83
CA SER A 200 -10.03 9.11 -24.02
C SER A 200 -11.53 8.85 -24.18
N PRO A 201 -11.98 8.37 -25.36
CA PRO A 201 -13.39 8.01 -25.57
C PRO A 201 -13.93 7.01 -24.54
N SER A 202 -13.07 6.12 -24.05
CA SER A 202 -13.42 5.13 -23.01
C SER A 202 -13.79 5.79 -21.68
N PHE A 203 -13.25 6.98 -21.40
CA PHE A 203 -13.46 7.72 -20.15
C PHE A 203 -14.45 8.88 -20.27
N ALA A 204 -15.02 9.14 -21.45
CA ALA A 204 -15.86 10.32 -21.69
C ALA A 204 -17.01 10.51 -20.68
N ASN A 205 -17.60 9.41 -20.19
CA ASN A 205 -18.67 9.41 -19.20
C ASN A 205 -18.24 8.78 -17.85
N ALA A 206 -16.94 8.53 -17.67
CA ALA A 206 -16.45 7.94 -16.45
C ALA A 206 -16.53 8.93 -15.26
N HIS A 207 -16.62 8.39 -14.07
CA HIS A 207 -16.71 9.17 -12.83
C HIS A 207 -15.77 8.60 -11.78
N VAL A 208 -15.34 9.42 -10.84
CA VAL A 208 -14.56 8.98 -9.69
C VAL A 208 -15.46 8.17 -8.77
N CYS A 209 -15.07 6.94 -8.45
CA CYS A 209 -15.76 6.09 -7.49
C CYS A 209 -15.25 6.31 -6.07
N HIS A 210 -13.93 6.41 -5.94
CA HIS A 210 -13.25 6.65 -4.67
C HIS A 210 -11.86 7.24 -4.91
N ILE A 211 -11.36 7.94 -3.94
CA ILE A 211 -9.96 8.33 -3.80
C ILE A 211 -9.51 7.74 -2.48
N ALA A 212 -8.28 7.24 -2.38
CA ALA A 212 -7.74 6.75 -1.12
C ALA A 212 -7.91 7.77 0.01
N ASP A 213 -8.26 7.30 1.20
CA ASP A 213 -8.59 8.15 2.35
C ASP A 213 -7.42 9.05 2.74
N GLN A 214 -6.19 8.54 2.58
CA GLN A 214 -4.96 9.28 2.78
C GLN A 214 -3.94 8.91 1.70
N ILE A 215 -2.92 9.76 1.53
CA ILE A 215 -1.81 9.47 0.63
C ILE A 215 -1.06 8.21 1.08
N GLY A 216 -0.59 7.45 0.09
CA GLY A 216 0.29 6.33 0.30
C GLY A 216 1.73 6.80 0.46
N ILE A 217 2.37 6.37 1.53
CA ILE A 217 3.80 6.53 1.80
C ILE A 217 4.41 5.14 1.78
N THR A 218 5.44 4.94 0.97
CA THR A 218 6.08 3.63 0.85
C THR A 218 7.10 3.40 1.94
N GLU A 219 7.72 4.47 2.40
CA GLU A 219 8.74 4.44 3.47
C GLU A 219 9.00 5.84 3.99
N SER A 220 9.38 5.95 5.26
CA SER A 220 9.81 7.20 5.86
C SER A 220 11.04 6.97 6.74
N ARG A 221 10.93 6.06 7.69
CA ARG A 221 11.98 5.70 8.63
C ARG A 221 12.28 4.20 8.54
N ARG A 222 13.55 3.84 8.53
CA ARG A 222 14.05 2.46 8.59
C ARG A 222 14.88 2.27 9.84
N LEU A 223 14.51 1.31 10.66
CA LEU A 223 15.27 0.94 11.86
C LEU A 223 16.68 0.52 11.45
N VAL A 224 17.70 1.08 12.09
CA VAL A 224 19.08 0.58 12.02
C VAL A 224 19.20 -0.57 13.00
N GLY A 225 19.07 -1.79 12.50
CA GLY A 225 19.20 -3.03 13.27
C GLY A 225 20.66 -3.50 13.35
N GLU A 226 20.89 -4.58 14.12
CA GLU A 226 22.19 -5.27 14.13
C GLU A 226 22.54 -5.83 12.76
N TYR A 227 21.54 -6.17 11.96
CA TYR A 227 21.65 -6.59 10.58
C TYR A 227 20.64 -5.82 9.72
N MET A 228 21.12 -5.26 8.63
CA MET A 228 20.30 -4.56 7.63
C MET A 228 20.24 -5.39 6.36
N LEU A 229 19.03 -5.85 5.99
CA LEU A 229 18.82 -6.59 4.74
C LEU A 229 19.23 -5.72 3.54
N GLY A 230 20.19 -6.21 2.79
CA GLY A 230 20.68 -5.59 1.58
C GLY A 230 20.15 -6.28 0.32
N ARG A 231 20.49 -5.70 -0.81
CA ARG A 231 20.09 -6.26 -2.12
C ARG A 231 20.64 -7.65 -2.37
N ASP A 232 21.83 -7.94 -1.86
CA ASP A 232 22.54 -9.22 -2.05
C ASP A 232 22.03 -10.33 -1.13
N ASP A 233 21.18 -9.98 -0.16
CA ASP A 233 20.64 -10.93 0.82
C ASP A 233 19.35 -11.62 0.37
N VAL A 234 18.75 -11.18 -0.75
CA VAL A 234 17.42 -11.65 -1.21
C VAL A 234 17.38 -13.17 -1.42
N ASP A 235 18.47 -13.76 -1.88
CA ASP A 235 18.60 -15.19 -2.13
C ASP A 235 19.39 -15.92 -1.04
N THR A 236 19.75 -15.24 0.05
CA THR A 236 20.51 -15.84 1.15
C THR A 236 19.56 -16.53 2.12
N PRO A 237 19.68 -17.85 2.33
CA PRO A 237 18.87 -18.55 3.32
C PRO A 237 19.17 -17.99 4.72
N CYS A 238 18.14 -17.65 5.45
CA CYS A 238 18.20 -17.22 6.83
C CYS A 238 17.15 -17.96 7.64
N ASP A 239 17.53 -18.61 8.70
CA ASP A 239 16.64 -19.44 9.53
C ASP A 239 15.52 -18.62 10.21
N ASP A 240 15.77 -17.32 10.38
CA ASP A 240 14.80 -16.39 11.00
C ASP A 240 13.80 -15.79 10.03
N VAL A 241 13.91 -16.11 8.73
CA VAL A 241 12.97 -15.60 7.70
C VAL A 241 11.66 -16.34 7.78
N ILE A 242 10.59 -15.61 8.07
CA ILE A 242 9.22 -16.15 8.13
C ILE A 242 8.44 -16.00 6.82
N ALA A 243 8.92 -15.13 5.91
CA ALA A 243 8.30 -14.91 4.61
C ALA A 243 9.31 -14.36 3.61
N ILE A 244 9.11 -14.67 2.34
CA ILE A 244 9.88 -14.12 1.23
C ILE A 244 8.91 -13.37 0.32
N THR A 245 9.26 -12.14 -0.06
CA THR A 245 8.50 -11.36 -1.03
C THR A 245 9.16 -11.41 -2.41
N GLY A 246 8.43 -11.05 -3.44
CA GLY A 246 9.00 -10.84 -4.77
C GLY A 246 10.02 -9.69 -4.73
N HIS A 247 11.10 -9.85 -5.50
CA HIS A 247 12.15 -8.84 -5.58
C HIS A 247 11.65 -7.57 -6.29
N TRP A 248 11.70 -6.44 -5.60
CA TRP A 248 11.42 -5.14 -6.17
C TRP A 248 12.73 -4.41 -6.48
N THR A 249 13.02 -4.18 -7.76
CA THR A 249 14.32 -3.62 -8.20
C THR A 249 14.38 -2.09 -8.16
N LYS A 250 13.44 -1.45 -7.53
CA LYS A 250 13.33 0.01 -7.52
C LYS A 250 14.27 0.70 -6.52
N TYR A 251 14.89 -0.08 -5.63
CA TYR A 251 15.76 0.41 -4.57
C TYR A 251 17.19 -0.04 -4.77
#